data_a8cb4b3d8463b459f222abfb5c0778e8
#
_entry.id   a8cb4b3d8463b459f222abfb5c0778e8
#
_cell.length_a   1.000
_cell.length_b   1.000
_cell.length_c   1.000
_cell.angle_alpha   90.00
_cell.angle_beta   90.00
_cell.angle_gamma   90.00
#
_symmetry.space_group_name_H-M   'P 1'
#
loop_
_entity.id
_entity.type
_entity.pdbx_description
1 polymer ?
#
loop_
_entity_poly.entity_id
_entity_poly.type
_entity_poly.pdbx_seq_one_letter_code
_entity_poly.pdbx_strand_id
1 'polypeptide(L)'
;MNKGILYIFGLASAIVLLFFANLAWGSVSIPCRELLAIFFGEQTTSFFRDQLTSFFGRQASPDTETFRYIVMESRLPQAMMALLSGAALATSGLLLQTAFRNPLAGPDIFGISSGAGLAVAIVMLASGGNFLSILLAAFIGAMLVLALI
;
A
#
# COMPACT_ATOMS: atom_id res chain seq x y z
N MET A 1 -6.11 -28.37 15.13
CA MET A 1 -6.14 -27.05 14.47
C MET A 1 -5.66 -27.27 13.04
N ASN A 2 -6.52 -27.02 12.05
CA ASN A 2 -6.21 -27.33 10.64
C ASN A 2 -5.01 -26.50 10.19
N LYS A 3 -3.99 -27.13 9.59
CA LYS A 3 -2.77 -26.47 9.09
C LYS A 3 -3.10 -25.28 8.19
N GLY A 4 -4.17 -25.38 7.38
CA GLY A 4 -4.65 -24.27 6.54
C GLY A 4 -5.07 -23.02 7.30
N ILE A 5 -5.75 -23.19 8.43
CA ILE A 5 -6.15 -22.06 9.28
C ILE A 5 -4.92 -21.35 9.85
N LEU A 6 -3.91 -22.10 10.27
CA LEU A 6 -2.66 -21.55 10.80
C LEU A 6 -1.92 -20.70 9.73
N TYR A 7 -1.89 -21.19 8.46
CA TYR A 7 -1.28 -20.42 7.37
C TYR A 7 -2.03 -19.13 7.06
N ILE A 8 -3.37 -19.14 7.09
CA ILE A 8 -4.19 -17.93 6.86
C ILE A 8 -3.95 -16.90 7.96
N PHE A 9 -3.95 -17.32 9.23
CA PHE A 9 -3.65 -16.41 10.34
C PHE A 9 -2.22 -15.88 10.30
N GLY A 10 -1.24 -16.71 9.95
CA GLY A 10 0.15 -16.29 9.77
C GLY A 10 0.30 -15.25 8.65
N LEU A 11 -0.36 -15.46 7.50
CA LEU A 11 -0.34 -14.53 6.38
C LEU A 11 -1.03 -13.21 6.73
N ALA A 12 -2.21 -13.27 7.36
CA ALA A 12 -2.93 -12.08 7.80
C ALA A 12 -2.11 -11.26 8.80
N SER A 13 -1.47 -11.93 9.77
CA SER A 13 -0.56 -11.28 10.73
C SER A 13 0.62 -10.62 10.03
N ALA A 14 1.23 -11.29 9.04
CA ALA A 14 2.34 -10.75 8.27
C ALA A 14 1.93 -9.50 7.47
N ILE A 15 0.74 -9.48 6.86
CA ILE A 15 0.21 -8.33 6.13
C ILE A 15 0.04 -7.14 7.08
N VAL A 16 -0.54 -7.35 8.25
CA VAL A 16 -0.73 -6.30 9.26
C VAL A 16 0.61 -5.75 9.75
N LEU A 17 1.56 -6.63 10.05
CA LEU A 17 2.91 -6.22 10.48
C LEU A 17 3.64 -5.41 9.40
N LEU A 18 3.58 -5.85 8.14
CA LEU A 18 4.20 -5.15 7.01
C LEU A 18 3.52 -3.80 6.74
N PHE A 19 2.21 -3.71 6.92
CA PHE A 19 1.48 -2.45 6.81
C PHE A 19 1.97 -1.41 7.84
N PHE A 20 2.04 -1.80 9.11
CA PHE A 20 2.57 -0.92 10.16
C PHE A 20 4.06 -0.63 10.00
N ALA A 21 4.86 -1.61 9.56
CA ALA A 21 6.26 -1.40 9.25
C ALA A 21 6.46 -0.37 8.12
N ASN A 22 5.62 -0.41 7.08
CA ASN A 22 5.65 0.58 6.00
C ASN A 22 5.30 1.99 6.47
N LEU A 23 4.37 2.13 7.43
CA LEU A 23 4.03 3.42 8.04
C LEU A 23 5.17 3.96 8.92
N ALA A 24 5.89 3.09 9.62
CA ALA A 24 6.98 3.49 10.53
C ALA A 24 8.29 3.78 9.77
N TRP A 25 8.59 2.98 8.74
CA TRP A 25 9.85 3.01 8.00
C TRP A 25 9.71 3.73 6.67
N GLY A 26 10.39 4.86 6.50
CA GLY A 26 10.40 5.65 5.28
C GLY A 26 11.55 6.65 5.30
N SER A 27 11.54 7.64 4.40
CA SER A 27 12.56 8.70 4.31
C SER A 27 12.73 9.50 5.62
N VAL A 28 11.69 9.54 6.45
CA VAL A 28 11.72 10.07 7.81
C VAL A 28 11.30 8.92 8.74
N SER A 29 12.15 8.55 9.69
CA SER A 29 11.80 7.54 10.70
C SER A 29 10.82 8.15 11.70
N ILE A 30 9.59 7.65 11.68
CA ILE A 30 8.56 8.06 12.64
C ILE A 30 8.58 7.04 13.79
N PRO A 31 8.84 7.47 15.03
CA PRO A 31 8.81 6.55 16.14
C PRO A 31 7.41 5.96 16.31
N CYS A 32 7.33 4.67 16.63
CA CYS A 32 6.05 3.94 16.79
C CYS A 32 5.10 4.64 17.79
N ARG A 33 5.66 5.38 18.73
CA ARG A 33 4.91 6.20 19.70
C ARG A 33 4.05 7.26 19.03
N GLU A 34 4.60 7.99 18.05
CA GLU A 34 3.87 9.05 17.33
C GLU A 34 2.80 8.44 16.41
N LEU A 35 3.08 7.29 15.80
CA LEU A 35 2.07 6.54 15.04
C LEU A 35 0.86 6.15 15.91
N LEU A 36 1.10 5.62 17.11
CA LEU A 36 0.04 5.28 18.04
C LEU A 36 -0.74 6.53 18.49
N ALA A 37 -0.05 7.66 18.71
CA ALA A 37 -0.71 8.93 19.07
C ALA A 37 -1.62 9.45 17.95
N ILE A 38 -1.19 9.32 16.69
CA ILE A 38 -1.97 9.75 15.52
C ILE A 38 -3.24 8.91 15.36
N PHE A 39 -3.16 7.58 15.58
CA PHE A 39 -4.30 6.69 15.39
C PHE A 39 -5.24 6.57 16.59
N PHE A 40 -4.72 6.62 17.80
CA PHE A 40 -5.50 6.38 19.03
C PHE A 40 -5.80 7.63 19.85
N GLY A 41 -5.31 8.82 19.41
CA GLY A 41 -5.52 10.09 20.09
C GLY A 41 -4.62 10.28 21.33
N GLU A 42 -4.45 11.53 21.75
CA GLU A 42 -3.52 11.91 22.84
C GLU A 42 -3.89 11.33 24.22
N GLN A 43 -5.14 11.01 24.47
CA GLN A 43 -5.59 10.53 25.79
C GLN A 43 -5.16 9.10 26.09
N THR A 44 -5.05 8.24 25.07
CA THR A 44 -4.62 6.84 25.28
C THR A 44 -3.09 6.72 25.34
N THR A 45 -2.39 7.67 24.75
CA THR A 45 -0.90 7.68 24.70
C THR A 45 -0.27 8.22 25.97
N SER A 46 -0.97 9.01 26.81
CA SER A 46 -0.41 9.51 28.06
C SER A 46 0.02 8.39 29.02
N PHE A 47 -0.74 7.32 29.10
CA PHE A 47 -0.41 6.17 29.94
C PHE A 47 0.80 5.38 29.40
N PHE A 48 0.94 5.24 28.07
CA PHE A 48 2.10 4.61 27.44
C PHE A 48 3.30 5.53 27.34
N ARG A 49 3.08 6.85 27.32
CA ARG A 49 4.10 7.89 27.21
C ARG A 49 5.11 7.85 28.34
N ASP A 50 4.65 7.74 29.58
CA ASP A 50 5.53 7.74 30.76
C ASP A 50 6.36 6.46 30.89
N GLN A 51 5.85 5.34 30.38
CA GLN A 51 6.54 4.05 30.45
C GLN A 51 7.60 3.89 29.35
N LEU A 52 7.34 4.41 28.16
CA LEU A 52 8.27 4.32 27.03
C LEU A 52 9.34 5.41 27.01
N THR A 53 9.09 6.60 27.56
CA THR A 53 10.09 7.67 27.68
C THR A 53 11.25 7.32 28.61
N SER A 54 11.02 6.43 29.59
CA SER A 54 12.09 5.92 30.45
C SER A 54 13.02 4.92 29.73
N PHE A 55 12.53 4.27 28.67
CA PHE A 55 13.30 3.24 27.95
C PHE A 55 14.09 3.75 26.73
N PHE A 56 13.57 4.77 26.02
CA PHE A 56 14.11 5.17 24.71
C PHE A 56 14.73 6.57 24.63
N GLY A 57 14.86 7.30 25.74
CA GLY A 57 15.52 8.61 25.76
C GLY A 57 14.76 9.70 24.96
N ARG A 58 14.86 10.94 25.45
CA ARG A 58 14.30 12.14 24.81
C ARG A 58 15.03 12.44 23.51
N GLN A 59 14.54 12.00 22.37
CA GLN A 59 14.87 12.65 21.10
C GLN A 59 13.89 13.82 20.89
N ALA A 60 14.46 14.99 20.62
CA ALA A 60 13.69 16.16 20.23
C ALA A 60 12.86 15.82 18.98
N SER A 61 11.56 15.70 19.14
CA SER A 61 10.64 15.41 18.03
C SER A 61 10.46 16.68 17.20
N PRO A 62 10.59 16.61 15.86
CA PRO A 62 9.93 17.56 15.00
C PRO A 62 8.44 17.58 15.35
N ASP A 63 7.78 18.72 15.18
CA ASP A 63 6.39 18.94 15.57
C ASP A 63 5.50 17.74 15.19
N THR A 64 4.72 17.24 16.14
CA THR A 64 3.74 16.14 15.97
C THR A 64 2.80 16.40 14.79
N GLU A 65 2.54 17.65 14.48
CA GLU A 65 1.79 18.13 13.31
C GLU A 65 2.45 17.72 11.99
N THR A 66 3.77 17.87 11.89
CA THR A 66 4.54 17.49 10.69
C THR A 66 4.49 15.97 10.47
N PHE A 67 4.64 15.18 11.52
CA PHE A 67 4.51 13.71 11.43
C PHE A 67 3.09 13.29 11.04
N ARG A 68 2.07 13.93 11.62
CA ARG A 68 0.69 13.67 11.28
C ARG A 68 0.41 13.95 9.80
N TYR A 69 0.90 15.07 9.29
CA TYR A 69 0.77 15.41 7.87
C TYR A 69 1.43 14.36 6.97
N ILE A 70 2.67 13.96 7.25
CA ILE A 70 3.39 12.94 6.47
C ILE A 70 2.66 11.59 6.49
N VAL A 71 2.14 11.18 7.65
CA VAL A 71 1.42 9.91 7.78
C VAL A 71 0.10 9.95 7.03
N MET A 72 -0.71 10.99 7.24
CA MET A 72 -2.08 11.04 6.70
C MET A 72 -2.13 11.38 5.20
N GLU A 73 -1.27 12.32 4.74
CA GLU A 73 -1.31 12.79 3.36
C GLU A 73 -0.42 11.98 2.40
N SER A 74 0.60 11.31 2.92
CA SER A 74 1.54 10.58 2.05
C SER A 74 1.54 9.07 2.33
N ARG A 75 1.88 8.66 3.55
CA ARG A 75 2.14 7.25 3.84
C ARG A 75 0.89 6.38 3.90
N LEU A 76 -0.17 6.87 4.54
CA LEU A 76 -1.41 6.12 4.67
C LEU A 76 -2.08 5.87 3.31
N PRO A 77 -2.28 6.88 2.44
CA PRO A 77 -2.80 6.64 1.10
C PRO A 77 -1.94 5.68 0.29
N GLN A 78 -0.62 5.81 0.35
CA GLN A 78 0.31 4.94 -0.35
C GLN A 78 0.23 3.49 0.16
N ALA A 79 0.17 3.27 1.46
CA ALA A 79 0.03 1.95 2.06
C ALA A 79 -1.32 1.30 1.72
N MET A 80 -2.41 2.08 1.71
CA MET A 80 -3.73 1.61 1.30
C MET A 80 -3.75 1.21 -0.18
N MET A 81 -3.16 2.03 -1.05
CA MET A 81 -3.06 1.71 -2.48
C MET A 81 -2.21 0.47 -2.73
N ALA A 82 -1.10 0.29 -2.02
CA ALA A 82 -0.28 -0.92 -2.11
C ALA A 82 -1.04 -2.18 -1.68
N LEU A 83 -1.83 -2.09 -0.62
CA LEU A 83 -2.64 -3.20 -0.13
C LEU A 83 -3.76 -3.57 -1.13
N LEU A 84 -4.48 -2.56 -1.64
CA LEU A 84 -5.55 -2.77 -2.62
C LEU A 84 -5.03 -3.30 -3.96
N SER A 85 -3.93 -2.74 -4.47
CA SER A 85 -3.32 -3.20 -5.72
C SER A 85 -2.76 -4.61 -5.59
N GLY A 86 -2.13 -4.95 -4.46
CA GLY A 86 -1.66 -6.29 -4.17
C GLY A 86 -2.80 -7.31 -4.10
N ALA A 87 -3.91 -6.97 -3.45
CA ALA A 87 -5.10 -7.82 -3.41
C ALA A 87 -5.72 -8.02 -4.80
N ALA A 88 -5.81 -6.94 -5.60
CA ALA A 88 -6.31 -7.01 -6.98
C ALA A 88 -5.41 -7.88 -7.87
N LEU A 89 -4.09 -7.74 -7.78
CA LEU A 89 -3.14 -8.57 -8.52
C LEU A 89 -3.22 -10.05 -8.11
N ALA A 90 -3.34 -10.34 -6.83
CA ALA A 90 -3.47 -11.71 -6.33
C ALA A 90 -4.75 -12.38 -6.84
N THR A 91 -5.88 -11.68 -6.80
CA THR A 91 -7.16 -12.21 -7.28
C THR A 91 -7.18 -12.38 -8.81
N SER A 92 -6.67 -11.40 -9.56
CA SER A 92 -6.59 -11.49 -11.02
C SER A 92 -5.64 -12.60 -11.46
N GLY A 93 -4.50 -12.77 -10.78
CA GLY A 93 -3.57 -13.85 -11.02
C GLY A 93 -4.22 -15.24 -10.81
N LEU A 94 -4.95 -15.41 -9.71
CA LEU A 94 -5.67 -16.67 -9.44
C LEU A 94 -6.73 -16.97 -10.51
N LEU A 95 -7.48 -15.95 -10.94
CA LEU A 95 -8.48 -16.10 -12.02
C LEU A 95 -7.83 -16.51 -13.34
N LEU A 96 -6.72 -15.89 -13.72
CA LEU A 96 -5.98 -16.24 -14.94
C LEU A 96 -5.41 -17.66 -14.87
N GLN A 97 -4.79 -18.04 -13.77
CA GLN A 97 -4.30 -19.41 -13.57
C GLN A 97 -5.40 -20.45 -13.70
N THR A 98 -6.59 -20.14 -13.17
CA THR A 98 -7.75 -21.02 -13.25
C THR A 98 -8.31 -21.09 -14.67
N ALA A 99 -8.46 -19.95 -15.34
CA ALA A 99 -8.99 -19.87 -16.70
C ALA A 99 -8.11 -20.59 -17.72
N PHE A 100 -6.80 -20.39 -17.64
CA PHE A 100 -5.83 -21.00 -18.54
C PHE A 100 -5.36 -22.39 -18.08
N ARG A 101 -5.79 -22.84 -16.91
CA ARG A 101 -5.32 -24.10 -16.27
C ARG A 101 -3.78 -24.21 -16.24
N ASN A 102 -3.11 -23.07 -16.09
CA ASN A 102 -1.66 -22.96 -16.10
C ASN A 102 -1.21 -22.16 -14.88
N PRO A 103 -0.44 -22.74 -13.95
CA PRO A 103 0.04 -22.05 -12.75
C PRO A 103 1.05 -20.94 -13.06
N LEU A 104 1.58 -20.88 -14.28
CA LEU A 104 2.50 -19.83 -14.72
C LEU A 104 1.77 -18.63 -15.32
N ALA A 105 0.45 -18.70 -15.53
CA ALA A 105 -0.31 -17.57 -16.05
C ALA A 105 -0.43 -16.46 -15.00
N GLY A 106 -0.10 -15.25 -15.41
CA GLY A 106 -0.19 -14.05 -14.57
C GLY A 106 -0.54 -12.79 -15.38
N PRO A 107 -1.02 -11.73 -14.75
CA PRO A 107 -1.43 -10.51 -15.45
C PRO A 107 -0.27 -9.84 -16.20
N ASP A 108 0.97 -10.02 -15.76
CA ASP A 108 2.14 -9.42 -16.36
C ASP A 108 2.54 -10.05 -17.70
N ILE A 109 2.22 -11.34 -17.90
CA ILE A 109 2.56 -12.09 -19.13
C ILE A 109 1.81 -11.53 -20.34
N PHE A 110 0.62 -11.03 -20.14
CA PHE A 110 -0.22 -10.47 -21.20
C PHE A 110 0.09 -9.01 -21.55
N GLY A 111 1.04 -8.38 -20.84
CA GLY A 111 1.41 -6.98 -21.12
C GLY A 111 0.34 -5.94 -20.74
N ILE A 112 -0.67 -6.33 -19.97
CA ILE A 112 -1.76 -5.43 -19.53
C ILE A 112 -1.19 -4.24 -18.74
N SER A 113 -0.25 -4.49 -17.84
CA SER A 113 0.43 -3.46 -17.07
C SER A 113 1.25 -2.52 -17.95
N SER A 114 1.90 -3.05 -18.99
CA SER A 114 2.67 -2.25 -19.97
C SER A 114 1.79 -1.35 -20.81
N GLY A 115 0.62 -1.84 -21.24
CA GLY A 115 -0.36 -1.06 -21.97
C GLY A 115 -0.97 0.07 -21.13
N ALA A 116 -1.30 -0.23 -19.88
CA ALA A 116 -1.75 0.79 -18.94
C ALA A 116 -0.68 1.87 -18.71
N GLY A 117 0.57 1.47 -18.48
CA GLY A 117 1.70 2.39 -18.28
C GLY A 117 1.99 3.27 -19.51
N LEU A 118 1.92 2.71 -20.72
CA LEU A 118 2.08 3.46 -21.96
C LEU A 118 0.99 4.53 -22.11
N ALA A 119 -0.27 4.17 -21.89
CA ALA A 119 -1.39 5.11 -21.99
C ALA A 119 -1.27 6.25 -20.97
N VAL A 120 -0.88 5.93 -19.73
CA VAL A 120 -0.59 6.95 -18.69
C VAL A 120 0.54 7.87 -19.12
N ALA A 121 1.66 7.33 -19.64
CA ALA A 121 2.77 8.13 -20.09
C ALA A 121 2.37 9.11 -21.20
N ILE A 122 1.58 8.65 -22.18
CA ILE A 122 1.08 9.50 -23.27
C ILE A 122 0.22 10.65 -22.71
N VAL A 123 -0.71 10.36 -21.79
CA VAL A 123 -1.57 11.39 -21.22
C VAL A 123 -0.80 12.38 -20.36
N MET A 124 0.19 11.92 -19.58
CA MET A 124 1.05 12.80 -18.79
C MET A 124 1.86 13.76 -19.66
N LEU A 125 2.39 13.26 -20.79
CA LEU A 125 3.16 14.09 -21.74
C LEU A 125 2.25 15.08 -22.50
N ALA A 126 1.02 14.69 -22.84
CA ALA A 126 0.13 15.50 -23.65
C ALA A 126 -0.63 16.58 -22.87
N SER A 127 -1.03 16.30 -21.61
CA SER A 127 -1.95 17.15 -20.86
C SER A 127 -1.51 17.50 -19.43
N GLY A 128 -0.30 17.10 -19.04
CA GLY A 128 0.19 17.30 -17.67
C GLY A 128 -0.54 16.50 -16.59
N GLY A 129 -1.52 15.66 -16.99
CA GLY A 129 -2.11 14.61 -16.18
C GLY A 129 -2.90 15.04 -14.92
N ASN A 130 -4.18 15.30 -15.06
CA ASN A 130 -5.08 15.33 -13.91
C ASN A 130 -5.29 13.90 -13.38
N PHE A 131 -5.56 13.74 -12.09
CA PHE A 131 -5.79 12.42 -11.46
C PHE A 131 -6.80 11.56 -12.23
N LEU A 132 -7.93 12.15 -12.63
CA LEU A 132 -8.98 11.45 -13.37
C LEU A 132 -8.52 11.01 -14.77
N SER A 133 -7.76 11.85 -15.48
CA SER A 133 -7.25 11.52 -16.82
C SER A 133 -6.21 10.39 -16.77
N ILE A 134 -5.38 10.36 -15.75
CA ILE A 134 -4.41 9.27 -15.50
C ILE A 134 -5.14 7.95 -15.22
N LEU A 135 -6.17 7.98 -14.37
CA LEU A 135 -6.96 6.80 -14.03
C LEU A 135 -7.66 6.22 -15.28
N LEU A 136 -8.32 7.09 -16.06
CA LEU A 136 -8.99 6.69 -17.29
C LEU A 136 -8.00 6.17 -18.34
N ALA A 137 -6.85 6.82 -18.50
CA ALA A 137 -5.81 6.37 -19.41
C ALA A 137 -5.28 4.98 -19.05
N ALA A 138 -5.00 4.72 -17.77
CA ALA A 138 -4.58 3.41 -17.29
C ALA A 138 -5.62 2.33 -17.60
N PHE A 139 -6.88 2.62 -17.35
CA PHE A 139 -7.98 1.69 -17.60
C PHE A 139 -8.15 1.41 -19.09
N ILE A 140 -8.18 2.44 -19.93
CA ILE A 140 -8.32 2.31 -21.38
C ILE A 140 -7.12 1.55 -21.97
N GLY A 141 -5.89 1.87 -21.53
CA GLY A 141 -4.68 1.17 -21.99
C GLY A 141 -4.70 -0.31 -21.65
N ALA A 142 -5.11 -0.66 -20.42
CA ALA A 142 -5.28 -2.04 -20.00
C ALA A 142 -6.34 -2.78 -20.84
N MET A 143 -7.49 -2.13 -21.09
CA MET A 143 -8.59 -2.69 -21.88
C MET A 143 -8.22 -2.88 -23.35
N LEU A 144 -7.46 -1.95 -23.94
CA LEU A 144 -6.97 -2.09 -25.31
C LEU A 144 -6.07 -3.31 -25.49
N VAL A 145 -5.15 -3.53 -24.56
CA VAL A 145 -4.28 -4.72 -24.60
C VAL A 145 -5.11 -5.98 -24.43
N LEU A 146 -6.05 -5.99 -23.49
CA LEU A 146 -6.95 -7.15 -23.30
C LEU A 146 -7.81 -7.46 -24.52
N ALA A 147 -8.24 -6.44 -25.26
CA ALA A 147 -9.02 -6.61 -26.48
C ALA A 147 -8.21 -7.09 -27.69
N LEU A 148 -6.88 -6.91 -27.65
CA LEU A 148 -5.95 -7.37 -28.70
C LEU A 148 -5.51 -8.83 -28.53
N ILE A 149 -5.67 -9.40 -27.34
CA ILE A 149 -5.32 -10.81 -27.00
C ILE A 149 -6.50 -11.72 -27.30
#